data_1037725beaff3a88988e31d478552ae5
#
_entry.id   1037725beaff3a88988e31d478552ae5
#
_cell.length_a   1.000
_cell.length_b   1.000
_cell.length_c   1.000
_cell.angle_alpha   90.00
_cell.angle_beta   90.00
_cell.angle_gamma   90.00
#
_symmetry.space_group_name_H-M   'P 1'
#
loop_
_entity.id
_entity.type
_entity.pdbx_description
1 polymer ?
#
loop_
_entity_poly.entity_id
_entity_poly.type
_entity_poly.pdbx_seq_one_letter_code
_entity_poly.pdbx_strand_id
1 'polypeptide(L)'
;SAEYDEYIKLAGPAINKYGGTFLVRGGDQIELEGGPYERTVLVEFNSMHEAKVCYESEEYQEALKYSVNSSNRHVVLVEGL
;
A
#
# COMPACT_ATOMS: atom_id res chain seq x y z
N SER A 1 -14.95 -4.25 -0.65
CA SER A 1 -15.17 -5.64 -1.05
C SER A 1 -14.50 -6.60 -0.06
N ALA A 2 -14.96 -7.84 -0.04
CA ALA A 2 -14.39 -8.86 0.84
C ALA A 2 -12.91 -9.10 0.51
N GLU A 3 -12.56 -9.08 -0.77
CA GLU A 3 -11.16 -9.28 -1.17
C GLU A 3 -10.28 -8.14 -0.72
N TYR A 4 -10.76 -6.91 -0.81
CA TYR A 4 -10.00 -5.75 -0.37
C TYR A 4 -9.81 -5.78 1.15
N ASP A 5 -10.83 -6.21 1.88
CA ASP A 5 -10.73 -6.34 3.34
C ASP A 5 -9.67 -7.36 3.73
N GLU A 6 -9.58 -8.47 3.01
CA GLU A 6 -8.53 -9.47 3.23
C GLU A 6 -7.15 -8.89 2.93
N TYR A 7 -7.04 -8.10 1.85
CA TYR A 7 -5.78 -7.42 1.54
C TYR A 7 -5.33 -6.55 2.71
N ILE A 8 -6.23 -5.74 3.26
CA ILE A 8 -5.90 -4.84 4.37
C ILE A 8 -5.47 -5.62 5.60
N LYS A 9 -6.14 -6.71 5.93
CA LYS A 9 -5.78 -7.54 7.08
C LYS A 9 -4.38 -8.09 7.00
N LEU A 10 -3.91 -8.40 5.79
CA LEU A 10 -2.59 -8.97 5.58
C LEU A 10 -1.53 -7.90 5.36
N ALA A 11 -1.86 -6.85 4.61
CA ALA A 11 -0.92 -5.81 4.26
C ALA A 11 -0.52 -4.94 5.46
N GLY A 12 -1.47 -4.60 6.32
CA GLY A 12 -1.20 -3.76 7.49
C GLY A 12 -0.11 -4.32 8.39
N PRO A 13 -0.27 -5.56 8.88
CA PRO A 13 0.77 -6.18 9.70
C PRO A 13 2.11 -6.34 8.97
N ALA A 14 2.09 -6.66 7.67
CA ALA A 14 3.31 -6.80 6.89
C ALA A 14 4.07 -5.47 6.83
N ILE A 15 3.36 -4.39 6.52
CA ILE A 15 3.98 -3.06 6.45
C ILE A 15 4.59 -2.67 7.80
N ASN A 16 3.86 -2.89 8.90
CA ASN A 16 4.37 -2.59 10.23
C ASN A 16 5.58 -3.44 10.58
N LYS A 17 5.57 -4.71 10.21
CA LYS A 17 6.69 -5.63 10.48
C LYS A 17 7.99 -5.15 9.84
N TYR A 18 7.90 -4.56 8.66
CA TYR A 18 9.08 -4.10 7.91
C TYR A 18 9.38 -2.62 8.11
N GLY A 19 8.81 -2.01 9.13
CA GLY A 19 9.16 -0.65 9.54
C GLY A 19 8.40 0.46 8.85
N GLY A 20 7.32 0.13 8.18
CA GLY A 20 6.49 1.15 7.53
C GLY A 20 5.57 1.85 8.52
N THR A 21 5.33 3.12 8.27
CA THR A 21 4.39 3.93 9.04
C THR A 21 3.36 4.51 8.08
N PHE A 22 2.09 4.27 8.35
CA PHE A 22 1.02 4.83 7.52
C PHE A 22 0.90 6.32 7.81
N LEU A 23 1.02 7.14 6.77
CA LEU A 23 0.81 8.59 6.87
C LEU A 23 -0.57 8.97 6.35
N VAL A 24 -1.04 8.27 5.32
CA VAL A 24 -2.40 8.42 4.77
C VAL A 24 -2.94 7.02 4.56
N ARG A 25 -4.18 6.81 4.96
CA ARG A 25 -4.77 5.48 4.93
C ARG A 25 -6.21 5.52 4.42
N GLY A 26 -6.36 6.08 3.22
CA GLY A 26 -7.67 6.10 2.58
C GLY A 26 -8.62 7.14 3.11
N GLY A 27 -8.11 8.31 3.51
CA GLY A 27 -8.96 9.43 3.90
C GLY A 27 -9.64 10.07 2.69
N ASP A 28 -10.42 11.13 2.94
CA ASP A 28 -11.10 11.86 1.88
C ASP A 28 -10.09 12.41 0.88
N GLN A 29 -10.44 12.35 -0.40
CA GLN A 29 -9.55 12.86 -1.43
C GLN A 29 -10.34 13.50 -2.57
N ILE A 30 -9.70 14.45 -3.25
CA ILE A 30 -10.25 15.11 -4.43
C ILE A 30 -9.30 14.81 -5.59
N GLU A 31 -9.79 14.12 -6.60
CA GLU A 31 -9.00 13.81 -7.79
C GLU A 31 -8.99 15.01 -8.73
N LEU A 32 -7.82 15.56 -8.99
CA LEU A 32 -7.68 16.72 -9.87
C LEU A 32 -7.22 16.32 -11.27
N GLU A 33 -6.30 15.36 -11.33
CA GLU A 33 -5.79 14.85 -12.60
C GLU A 33 -5.41 13.39 -12.42
N GLY A 34 -5.45 12.64 -13.50
CA GLY A 34 -5.11 11.22 -13.47
C GLY A 34 -6.22 10.37 -12.94
N GLY A 35 -6.31 9.39 -12.47
CA GLY A 35 -7.37 8.63 -11.83
C GLY A 35 -8.54 8.30 -12.76
N PRO A 36 -9.66 7.98 -12.17
CA PRO A 36 -9.89 7.99 -10.72
C PRO A 36 -9.30 6.78 -10.00
N TYR A 37 -8.86 7.02 -8.78
CA TYR A 37 -8.47 5.96 -7.84
C TYR A 37 -9.32 6.15 -6.59
N GLU A 38 -9.87 5.08 -6.08
CA GLU A 38 -10.84 5.16 -4.98
C GLU A 38 -10.25 5.67 -3.67
N ARG A 39 -8.97 5.42 -3.45
CA ARG A 39 -8.34 5.86 -2.21
C ARG A 39 -6.82 6.02 -2.39
N THR A 40 -6.24 6.79 -1.50
CA THR A 40 -4.80 7.00 -1.46
C THR A 40 -4.27 6.44 -0.15
N VAL A 41 -3.18 5.69 -0.24
CA VAL A 41 -2.46 5.21 0.94
C VAL A 41 -1.02 5.65 0.79
N LEU A 42 -0.49 6.29 1.82
CA LEU A 42 0.90 6.73 1.84
C LEU A 42 1.60 6.11 3.04
N VAL A 43 2.70 5.43 2.78
CA VAL A 43 3.46 4.75 3.82
C VAL A 43 4.90 5.25 3.78
N GLU A 44 5.44 5.56 4.95
CA GLU A 44 6.81 6.00 5.09
C GLU A 44 7.68 4.86 5.62
N PHE A 45 8.86 4.69 5.02
CA PHE A 45 9.89 3.79 5.52
C PHE A 45 11.17 4.60 5.75
N ASN A 46 12.10 4.06 6.53
CA ASN A 46 13.35 4.76 6.81
C ASN A 46 14.27 4.84 5.59
N SER A 47 14.10 3.94 4.64
CA SER A 47 14.90 3.95 3.42
C SER A 47 14.15 3.30 2.26
N MET A 48 14.61 3.58 1.07
CA MET A 48 14.10 2.93 -0.14
C MET A 48 14.31 1.42 -0.05
N HIS A 49 15.44 1.00 0.50
CA HIS A 49 15.74 -0.41 0.67
C HIS A 49 14.70 -1.12 1.55
N GLU A 50 14.37 -0.53 2.69
CA GLU A 50 13.36 -1.11 3.58
C GLU A 50 11.99 -1.19 2.92
N ALA A 51 11.61 -0.15 2.17
CA ALA A 51 10.35 -0.15 1.45
C ALA A 51 10.31 -1.29 0.43
N LYS A 52 11.40 -1.49 -0.29
CA LYS A 52 11.48 -2.54 -1.29
C LYS A 52 11.45 -3.93 -0.66
N VAL A 53 12.15 -4.11 0.46
CA VAL A 53 12.13 -5.39 1.20
C VAL A 53 10.71 -5.72 1.64
N CYS A 54 9.98 -4.71 2.14
CA CYS A 54 8.59 -4.92 2.53
C CYS A 54 7.74 -5.36 1.34
N TYR A 55 7.85 -4.65 0.22
CA TYR A 55 7.05 -4.95 -0.96
C TYR A 55 7.31 -6.36 -1.49
N GLU A 56 8.58 -6.80 -1.45
CA GLU A 56 8.99 -8.11 -1.96
C GLU A 56 8.83 -9.23 -0.93
N SER A 57 8.43 -8.91 0.30
CA SER A 57 8.27 -9.92 1.35
C SER A 57 7.15 -10.91 1.03
N GLU A 58 7.27 -12.12 1.55
CA GLU A 58 6.22 -13.12 1.37
C GLU A 58 4.90 -12.65 1.95
N GLU A 59 4.94 -11.97 3.09
CA GLU A 59 3.75 -11.46 3.75
C GLU A 59 2.99 -10.47 2.88
N TYR A 60 3.72 -9.52 2.29
CA TYR A 60 3.07 -8.53 1.44
C TYR A 60 2.61 -9.12 0.12
N GLN A 61 3.41 -9.99 -0.47
CA GLN A 61 3.04 -10.66 -1.72
C GLN A 61 1.80 -11.53 -1.54
N GLU A 62 1.66 -12.16 -0.39
CA GLU A 62 0.44 -12.90 -0.05
C GLU A 62 -0.76 -11.97 -0.02
N ALA A 63 -0.60 -10.79 0.57
CA ALA A 63 -1.68 -9.79 0.61
C ALA A 63 -2.08 -9.33 -0.80
N LEU A 64 -1.10 -9.17 -1.69
CA LEU A 64 -1.37 -8.70 -3.05
C LEU A 64 -2.31 -9.59 -3.83
N LYS A 65 -2.35 -10.88 -3.53
CA LYS A 65 -3.26 -11.81 -4.20
C LYS A 65 -4.72 -11.38 -4.06
N TYR A 66 -5.04 -10.69 -2.99
CA TYR A 66 -6.39 -10.22 -2.72
C TYR A 66 -6.69 -8.85 -3.30
N SER A 67 -5.67 -8.11 -3.75
CA SER A 67 -5.89 -6.77 -4.29
C SER A 67 -5.88 -6.73 -5.82
N VAL A 68 -5.30 -7.71 -6.47
CA VAL A 68 -5.07 -7.70 -7.92
C VAL A 68 -6.36 -7.53 -8.70
N ASN A 69 -7.42 -8.18 -8.26
CA ASN A 69 -8.71 -8.16 -8.95
C ASN A 69 -9.71 -7.20 -8.32
N SER A 70 -9.37 -6.56 -7.20
CA SER A 70 -10.32 -5.77 -6.44
C SER A 70 -10.13 -4.26 -6.57
N SER A 71 -9.05 -3.81 -7.19
CA SER A 71 -8.79 -2.38 -7.27
C SER A 71 -7.93 -2.02 -8.47
N ASN A 72 -8.11 -0.80 -8.94
CA ASN A 72 -7.23 -0.19 -9.93
C ASN A 72 -6.12 0.51 -9.14
N ARG A 73 -4.86 0.10 -9.34
CA ARG A 73 -3.76 0.52 -8.48
C ARG A 73 -2.61 1.11 -9.26
N HIS A 74 -1.99 2.10 -8.62
CA HIS A 74 -0.71 2.64 -9.05
C HIS A 74 0.20 2.59 -7.82
N VAL A 75 1.29 1.85 -7.91
CA VAL A 75 2.21 1.70 -6.78
C VAL A 75 3.60 2.16 -7.19
N VAL A 76 4.18 3.03 -6.41
CA VAL A 76 5.49 3.59 -6.70
C VAL A 76 6.31 3.74 -5.43
N LEU A 77 7.60 3.46 -5.51
CA LEU A 77 8.54 3.76 -4.44
C LEU A 77 9.28 5.02 -4.83
N VAL A 78 9.30 6.00 -3.95
CA VAL A 78 9.93 7.28 -4.24
C VAL A 78 10.72 7.76 -3.02
N GLU A 79 11.89 8.32 -3.28
CA GLU A 79 12.70 8.88 -2.21
C GLU A 79 12.19 10.27 -1.87
N GLY A 80 12.05 10.53 -0.57
CA GLY A 80 11.60 11.82 -0.11
C GLY A 80 12.72 12.84 0.03
N LEU A 81 12.37 14.01 0.50
CA LEU A 81 13.34 15.06 0.75
C LEU A 81 14.18 14.76 2.01
#